data_ac2cf6375a1d2f03f0896aba7c469054
#
_entry.id   ac2cf6375a1d2f03f0896aba7c469054
#
_cell.length_a   1.000
_cell.length_b   1.000
_cell.length_c   1.000
_cell.angle_alpha   90.00
_cell.angle_beta   90.00
_cell.angle_gamma   90.00
#
_symmetry.space_group_name_H-M   'P 1'
#
loop_
_entity.id
_entity.type
_entity.pdbx_description
1 polymer ?
#
loop_
_entity_poly.entity_id
_entity_poly.type
_entity_poly.pdbx_seq_one_letter_code
_entity_poly.pdbx_strand_id
1 'polypeptide(L)'
;MAAVSPSRAKWSKRLSSAAKVVSVAPVVRLDGIDALRGFAMVWMALFHLCFDLNNFGYIKQDFYSDPFWTWQRTCILSLFLFTAGFSQAIAVSQGQSWQRFWRRWSQIAVCALLVTAGSYWMFPKTFIYFGVLHGMLVMLIIVRLTVPLGHWLWVMGAVLVMAGWMAGQLSLSADMAHLLNSKSLNWIGWVTRKPYTEDYVPLLPWLSVMVWGAAAGAWAMRRKLRWLSLPHRSPAVWQWLAKLGQWSLSFYMIHQPLMIGALMGFA
;
A
#
# COMPACT_ATOMS: atom_id res chain seq x y z
N MET A 1 -36.90 29.35 -52.85
CA MET A 1 -37.21 28.58 -51.61
C MET A 1 -36.72 27.15 -51.80
N ALA A 2 -35.58 26.82 -51.24
CA ALA A 2 -35.01 25.47 -51.36
C ALA A 2 -35.40 24.63 -50.11
N ALA A 3 -36.14 23.56 -50.34
CA ALA A 3 -36.60 22.64 -49.30
C ALA A 3 -35.43 21.88 -48.73
N VAL A 4 -35.17 22.04 -47.43
CA VAL A 4 -34.13 21.29 -46.68
C VAL A 4 -34.56 19.84 -46.52
N SER A 5 -33.81 18.94 -47.10
CA SER A 5 -34.04 17.48 -47.11
C SER A 5 -34.13 16.91 -45.67
N PRO A 6 -35.17 16.09 -45.37
CA PRO A 6 -35.40 15.52 -44.02
C PRO A 6 -34.32 14.54 -43.57
N SER A 7 -33.39 14.16 -44.41
CA SER A 7 -32.31 13.20 -44.06
C SER A 7 -31.24 13.80 -43.15
N ARG A 8 -30.89 15.07 -43.30
CA ARG A 8 -29.85 15.70 -42.48
C ARG A 8 -30.26 15.88 -41.00
N ALA A 9 -31.55 16.12 -40.73
CA ALA A 9 -32.07 16.27 -39.37
C ALA A 9 -32.06 14.94 -38.57
N LYS A 10 -32.27 13.80 -39.25
CA LYS A 10 -32.21 12.48 -38.63
C LYS A 10 -30.75 12.05 -38.29
N TRP A 11 -29.78 12.45 -39.10
CA TRP A 11 -28.36 12.17 -38.84
C TRP A 11 -27.79 13.03 -37.70
N SER A 12 -28.14 14.30 -37.61
CA SER A 12 -27.72 15.16 -36.51
C SER A 12 -28.26 14.69 -35.14
N LYS A 13 -29.51 14.22 -35.09
CA LYS A 13 -30.12 13.64 -33.87
C LYS A 13 -29.45 12.29 -33.47
N ARG A 14 -29.01 11.46 -34.43
CA ARG A 14 -28.27 10.24 -34.13
C ARG A 14 -26.84 10.52 -33.63
N LEU A 15 -26.20 11.55 -34.16
CA LEU A 15 -24.84 11.95 -33.69
C LEU A 15 -24.90 12.63 -32.31
N SER A 16 -25.98 13.41 -32.02
CA SER A 16 -26.17 13.99 -30.67
C SER A 16 -26.56 12.93 -29.61
N SER A 17 -27.24 11.84 -30.05
CA SER A 17 -27.57 10.71 -29.17
C SER A 17 -26.36 9.78 -28.92
N ALA A 18 -25.42 9.70 -29.86
CA ALA A 18 -24.16 8.92 -29.69
C ALA A 18 -23.11 9.67 -28.82
N ALA A 19 -23.24 10.98 -28.71
CA ALA A 19 -22.46 11.80 -27.79
C ALA A 19 -23.10 11.86 -26.38
N LYS A 20 -23.79 10.81 -25.94
CA LYS A 20 -24.01 10.61 -24.51
C LYS A 20 -22.65 10.42 -23.90
N VAL A 21 -22.06 11.53 -23.42
CA VAL A 21 -20.94 11.55 -22.50
C VAL A 21 -21.21 10.43 -21.51
N VAL A 22 -20.39 9.37 -21.56
CA VAL A 22 -20.38 8.35 -20.53
C VAL A 22 -20.04 9.13 -19.26
N SER A 23 -21.09 9.51 -18.53
CA SER A 23 -20.98 10.12 -17.22
C SER A 23 -20.26 9.07 -16.37
N VAL A 24 -18.94 9.20 -16.26
CA VAL A 24 -18.15 8.40 -15.35
C VAL A 24 -18.72 8.71 -13.98
N ALA A 25 -19.50 7.77 -13.44
CA ALA A 25 -20.06 7.91 -12.11
C ALA A 25 -18.94 8.35 -11.16
N PRO A 26 -19.17 9.31 -10.28
CA PRO A 26 -18.15 9.78 -9.37
C PRO A 26 -17.62 8.59 -8.59
N VAL A 27 -16.29 8.44 -8.55
CA VAL A 27 -15.63 7.38 -7.81
C VAL A 27 -16.10 7.45 -6.37
N VAL A 28 -16.84 6.44 -5.93
CA VAL A 28 -17.34 6.38 -4.54
C VAL A 28 -16.12 6.21 -3.63
N ARG A 29 -15.82 7.25 -2.88
CA ARG A 29 -14.74 7.25 -1.91
C ARG A 29 -15.27 6.69 -0.60
N LEU A 30 -14.51 5.82 0.04
CA LEU A 30 -14.88 5.23 1.32
C LEU A 30 -14.00 5.86 2.41
N ASP A 31 -14.49 6.93 3.00
CA ASP A 31 -13.78 7.72 4.01
C ASP A 31 -13.38 6.89 5.23
N GLY A 32 -14.11 5.82 5.55
CA GLY A 32 -13.74 4.89 6.62
C GLY A 32 -12.41 4.16 6.36
N ILE A 33 -12.13 3.81 5.10
CA ILE A 33 -10.85 3.19 4.72
C ILE A 33 -9.72 4.24 4.72
N ASP A 34 -10.02 5.45 4.28
CA ASP A 34 -9.06 6.56 4.38
C ASP A 34 -8.75 6.88 5.84
N ALA A 35 -9.75 6.87 6.74
CA ALA A 35 -9.54 7.07 8.19
C ALA A 35 -8.70 5.96 8.81
N LEU A 36 -8.94 4.70 8.42
CA LEU A 36 -8.14 3.56 8.89
C LEU A 36 -6.68 3.67 8.43
N ARG A 37 -6.46 4.14 7.19
CA ARG A 37 -5.11 4.43 6.68
C ARG A 37 -4.47 5.59 7.43
N GLY A 38 -5.23 6.65 7.74
CA GLY A 38 -4.76 7.78 8.56
C GLY A 38 -4.37 7.35 9.96
N PHE A 39 -5.15 6.46 10.58
CA PHE A 39 -4.79 5.85 11.86
C PHE A 39 -3.46 5.09 11.77
N ALA A 40 -3.27 4.28 10.73
CA ALA A 40 -2.01 3.57 10.50
C ALA A 40 -0.82 4.54 10.35
N MET A 41 -1.03 5.71 9.71
CA MET A 41 0.00 6.73 9.56
C MET A 41 0.38 7.37 10.91
N VAL A 42 -0.60 7.68 11.76
CA VAL A 42 -0.33 8.22 13.11
C VAL A 42 0.42 7.18 13.95
N TRP A 43 -0.04 5.94 13.94
CA TRP A 43 0.61 4.86 14.68
C TRP A 43 2.05 4.63 14.21
N MET A 44 2.28 4.63 12.90
CA MET A 44 3.61 4.53 12.31
C MET A 44 4.52 5.69 12.76
N ALA A 45 4.01 6.93 12.73
CA ALA A 45 4.79 8.09 13.16
C ALA A 45 5.18 8.03 14.65
N LEU A 46 4.26 7.60 15.51
CA LEU A 46 4.56 7.40 16.93
C LEU A 46 5.60 6.29 17.15
N PHE A 47 5.48 5.19 16.41
CA PHE A 47 6.48 4.10 16.46
C PHE A 47 7.86 4.61 16.04
N HIS A 48 7.95 5.33 14.93
CA HIS A 48 9.22 5.91 14.46
C HIS A 48 9.78 6.96 15.42
N LEU A 49 8.93 7.78 16.04
CA LEU A 49 9.39 8.73 17.07
C LEU A 49 10.07 7.99 18.23
N CYS A 50 9.45 6.91 18.74
CA CYS A 50 10.06 6.10 19.80
C CYS A 50 11.36 5.45 19.34
N PHE A 51 11.39 4.95 18.09
CA PHE A 51 12.59 4.36 17.50
C PHE A 51 13.73 5.38 17.38
N ASP A 52 13.43 6.59 16.89
CA ASP A 52 14.42 7.67 16.77
C ASP A 52 14.92 8.14 18.15
N LEU A 53 14.03 8.31 19.14
CA LEU A 53 14.42 8.62 20.52
C LEU A 53 15.37 7.57 21.11
N ASN A 54 15.17 6.29 20.76
CA ASN A 54 16.08 5.23 21.15
C ASN A 54 17.45 5.34 20.47
N ASN A 55 17.47 5.65 19.17
CA ASN A 55 18.71 5.82 18.40
C ASN A 55 19.53 7.04 18.88
N PHE A 56 18.85 8.10 19.32
CA PHE A 56 19.49 9.29 19.91
C PHE A 56 19.84 9.11 21.40
N GLY A 57 19.52 7.96 22.00
CA GLY A 57 19.89 7.62 23.38
C GLY A 57 18.99 8.19 24.48
N TYR A 58 17.85 8.82 24.11
CA TYR A 58 16.87 9.34 25.07
C TYR A 58 16.10 8.25 25.80
N ILE A 59 15.89 7.10 25.16
CA ILE A 59 15.31 5.89 25.76
C ILE A 59 16.17 4.67 25.43
N LYS A 60 16.02 3.58 26.21
CA LYS A 60 16.75 2.33 25.99
C LYS A 60 15.74 1.19 25.84
N GLN A 61 15.46 0.82 24.61
CA GLN A 61 14.50 -0.22 24.24
C GLN A 61 15.07 -1.11 23.15
N ASP A 62 14.70 -2.40 23.14
CA ASP A 62 15.08 -3.33 22.08
C ASP A 62 13.97 -3.41 21.02
N PHE A 63 14.06 -2.58 20.00
CA PHE A 63 13.09 -2.54 18.88
C PHE A 63 13.16 -3.75 17.95
N TYR A 64 14.20 -4.58 18.08
CA TYR A 64 14.43 -5.68 17.14
C TYR A 64 13.97 -7.03 17.67
N SER A 65 14.09 -7.29 18.97
CA SER A 65 13.76 -8.58 19.57
C SER A 65 12.63 -8.53 20.60
N ASP A 66 12.33 -7.37 21.21
CA ASP A 66 11.20 -7.23 22.13
C ASP A 66 9.86 -7.47 21.40
N PRO A 67 9.03 -8.42 21.88
CA PRO A 67 7.73 -8.74 21.30
C PRO A 67 6.81 -7.53 21.16
N PHE A 68 6.81 -6.59 22.11
CA PHE A 68 5.97 -5.40 22.07
C PHE A 68 6.24 -4.56 20.82
N TRP A 69 7.51 -4.28 20.51
CA TRP A 69 7.89 -3.46 19.37
C TRP A 69 7.75 -4.22 18.03
N THR A 70 8.11 -5.49 18.02
CA THR A 70 8.00 -6.32 16.82
C THR A 70 6.55 -6.55 16.41
N TRP A 71 5.62 -6.73 17.37
CA TRP A 71 4.19 -6.81 17.11
C TRP A 71 3.63 -5.48 16.58
N GLN A 72 3.97 -4.35 17.19
CA GLN A 72 3.51 -3.04 16.70
C GLN A 72 3.93 -2.83 15.24
N ARG A 73 5.19 -3.05 14.90
CA ARG A 73 5.69 -2.94 13.53
C ARG A 73 4.90 -3.84 12.58
N THR A 74 4.65 -5.07 12.97
CA THR A 74 3.88 -6.05 12.19
C THR A 74 2.43 -5.58 11.98
N CYS A 75 1.78 -5.08 13.02
CA CYS A 75 0.41 -4.57 12.94
C CYS A 75 0.30 -3.32 12.06
N ILE A 76 1.21 -2.36 12.22
CA ILE A 76 1.26 -1.13 11.42
C ILE A 76 1.41 -1.47 9.93
N LEU A 77 2.38 -2.32 9.60
CA LEU A 77 2.63 -2.74 8.22
C LEU A 77 1.46 -3.53 7.65
N SER A 78 0.88 -4.45 8.44
CA SER A 78 -0.30 -5.23 8.03
C SER A 78 -1.49 -4.31 7.72
N LEU A 79 -1.77 -3.33 8.57
CA LEU A 79 -2.85 -2.39 8.38
C LEU A 79 -2.65 -1.53 7.13
N PHE A 80 -1.41 -1.10 6.89
CA PHE A 80 -1.04 -0.33 5.71
C PHE A 80 -1.22 -1.13 4.42
N LEU A 81 -0.70 -2.35 4.35
CA LEU A 81 -0.83 -3.23 3.19
C LEU A 81 -2.28 -3.68 2.97
N PHE A 82 -3.00 -4.01 4.04
CA PHE A 82 -4.40 -4.38 3.97
C PHE A 82 -5.26 -3.26 3.37
N THR A 83 -5.11 -2.03 3.87
CA THR A 83 -5.87 -0.87 3.34
C THR A 83 -5.48 -0.52 1.90
N ALA A 84 -4.23 -0.76 1.50
CA ALA A 84 -3.79 -0.61 0.12
C ALA A 84 -4.46 -1.63 -0.81
N GLY A 85 -4.48 -2.92 -0.43
CA GLY A 85 -5.16 -3.98 -1.17
C GLY A 85 -6.67 -3.75 -1.25
N PHE A 86 -7.29 -3.37 -0.14
CA PHE A 86 -8.72 -3.03 -0.08
C PHE A 86 -9.08 -1.90 -1.07
N SER A 87 -8.29 -0.82 -1.06
CA SER A 87 -8.48 0.32 -1.97
C SER A 87 -8.26 -0.06 -3.42
N GLN A 88 -7.32 -0.97 -3.70
CA GLN A 88 -7.07 -1.46 -5.06
C GLN A 88 -8.27 -2.25 -5.59
N ALA A 89 -8.91 -3.08 -4.76
CA ALA A 89 -10.11 -3.82 -5.15
C ALA A 89 -11.29 -2.88 -5.45
N ILE A 90 -11.49 -1.83 -4.65
CA ILE A 90 -12.49 -0.80 -4.92
C ILE A 90 -12.21 -0.11 -6.25
N ALA A 91 -10.96 0.30 -6.48
CA ALA A 91 -10.57 0.97 -7.72
C ALA A 91 -10.85 0.11 -8.96
N VAL A 92 -10.56 -1.19 -8.89
CA VAL A 92 -10.85 -2.14 -9.97
C VAL A 92 -12.36 -2.31 -10.16
N SER A 93 -13.13 -2.49 -9.07
CA SER A 93 -14.59 -2.67 -9.15
C SER A 93 -15.31 -1.43 -9.70
N GLN A 94 -14.72 -0.25 -9.57
CA GLN A 94 -15.21 1.01 -10.13
C GLN A 94 -14.67 1.30 -11.54
N GLY A 95 -14.02 0.34 -12.18
CA GLY A 95 -13.53 0.47 -13.55
C GLY A 95 -12.35 1.43 -13.72
N GLN A 96 -11.48 1.57 -12.71
CA GLN A 96 -10.29 2.41 -12.83
C GLN A 96 -9.43 1.97 -14.02
N SER A 97 -9.14 2.91 -14.93
CA SER A 97 -8.28 2.66 -16.09
C SER A 97 -6.83 2.30 -15.70
N TRP A 98 -6.14 1.55 -16.56
CA TRP A 98 -4.72 1.26 -16.40
C TRP A 98 -3.84 2.52 -16.39
N GLN A 99 -4.20 3.54 -17.17
CA GLN A 99 -3.48 4.81 -17.19
C GLN A 99 -3.50 5.51 -15.81
N ARG A 100 -4.66 5.51 -15.14
CA ARG A 100 -4.79 6.07 -13.77
C ARG A 100 -4.03 5.24 -12.76
N PHE A 101 -4.01 3.91 -12.92
CA PHE A 101 -3.20 3.02 -12.10
C PHE A 101 -1.71 3.32 -12.24
N TRP A 102 -1.17 3.35 -13.46
CA TRP A 102 0.25 3.59 -13.73
C TRP A 102 0.70 4.97 -13.25
N ARG A 103 -0.15 5.99 -13.38
CA ARG A 103 0.14 7.30 -12.82
C ARG A 103 0.33 7.26 -11.29
N ARG A 104 -0.51 6.52 -10.55
CA ARG A 104 -0.38 6.36 -9.11
C ARG A 104 0.82 5.49 -8.75
N TRP A 105 1.02 4.42 -9.48
CA TRP A 105 2.14 3.52 -9.33
C TRP A 105 3.48 4.25 -9.53
N SER A 106 3.61 5.06 -10.56
CA SER A 106 4.84 5.84 -10.81
C SER A 106 5.14 6.85 -9.70
N GLN A 107 4.12 7.44 -9.07
CA GLN A 107 4.32 8.28 -7.88
C GLN A 107 4.96 7.50 -6.73
N ILE A 108 4.47 6.27 -6.48
CA ILE A 108 5.04 5.39 -5.46
C ILE A 108 6.47 4.98 -5.86
N ALA A 109 6.73 4.69 -7.14
CA ALA A 109 8.05 4.32 -7.65
C ALA A 109 9.07 5.44 -7.44
N VAL A 110 8.70 6.69 -7.76
CA VAL A 110 9.58 7.85 -7.49
C VAL A 110 9.86 7.99 -5.99
N CYS A 111 8.85 7.84 -5.13
CA CYS A 111 9.06 7.88 -3.68
C CYS A 111 9.97 6.73 -3.20
N ALA A 112 9.82 5.51 -3.74
CA ALA A 112 10.70 4.39 -3.41
C ALA A 112 12.16 4.68 -3.78
N LEU A 113 12.39 5.23 -4.96
CA LEU A 113 13.74 5.64 -5.41
C LEU A 113 14.32 6.75 -4.52
N LEU A 114 13.50 7.73 -4.12
CA LEU A 114 13.95 8.78 -3.19
C LEU A 114 14.31 8.22 -1.82
N VAL A 115 13.56 7.24 -1.31
CA VAL A 115 13.90 6.54 -0.05
C VAL A 115 15.21 5.78 -0.19
N THR A 116 15.44 5.07 -1.31
CA THR A 116 16.72 4.39 -1.55
C THR A 116 17.87 5.39 -1.62
N ALA A 117 17.73 6.46 -2.40
CA ALA A 117 18.79 7.48 -2.54
C ALA A 117 19.09 8.18 -1.20
N GLY A 118 18.05 8.60 -0.48
CA GLY A 118 18.20 9.25 0.83
C GLY A 118 18.82 8.34 1.87
N SER A 119 18.36 7.08 1.97
CA SER A 119 18.94 6.11 2.90
C SER A 119 20.36 5.70 2.52
N TYR A 120 20.68 5.61 1.24
CA TYR A 120 22.06 5.35 0.79
C TYR A 120 22.99 6.49 1.19
N TRP A 121 22.55 7.72 1.13
CA TRP A 121 23.33 8.88 1.56
C TRP A 121 23.53 8.92 3.09
N MET A 122 22.50 8.59 3.86
CA MET A 122 22.56 8.61 5.33
C MET A 122 23.20 7.36 5.92
N PHE A 123 22.90 6.18 5.38
CA PHE A 123 23.27 4.87 5.91
C PHE A 123 23.80 3.95 4.79
N PRO A 124 24.97 4.23 4.18
CA PRO A 124 25.43 3.53 2.98
C PRO A 124 25.64 2.02 3.18
N LYS A 125 25.87 1.55 4.41
CA LYS A 125 26.04 0.11 4.72
C LYS A 125 24.70 -0.63 4.88
N THR A 126 23.64 0.07 5.27
CA THR A 126 22.32 -0.49 5.64
C THR A 126 21.18 0.13 4.86
N PHE A 127 21.47 0.79 3.74
CA PHE A 127 20.47 1.50 2.94
C PHE A 127 19.27 0.63 2.52
N ILE A 128 18.15 1.27 2.33
CA ILE A 128 16.89 0.61 1.97
C ILE A 128 16.87 0.36 0.46
N TYR A 129 17.10 -0.89 0.06
CA TYR A 129 17.00 -1.31 -1.34
C TYR A 129 15.68 -2.03 -1.65
N PHE A 130 15.01 -2.63 -0.65
CA PHE A 130 13.72 -3.28 -0.81
C PHE A 130 12.85 -3.15 0.46
N GLY A 131 12.40 -1.92 0.75
CA GLY A 131 11.51 -1.60 1.87
C GLY A 131 10.02 -1.61 1.47
N VAL A 132 9.17 -1.04 2.34
CA VAL A 132 7.70 -1.03 2.20
C VAL A 132 7.24 -0.55 0.83
N LEU A 133 7.76 0.60 0.33
CA LEU A 133 7.33 1.16 -0.95
C LEU A 133 7.75 0.27 -2.13
N HIS A 134 8.93 -0.36 -2.08
CA HIS A 134 9.40 -1.29 -3.10
C HIS A 134 8.52 -2.54 -3.16
N GLY A 135 8.25 -3.16 -1.99
CA GLY A 135 7.32 -4.28 -1.89
C GLY A 135 5.93 -3.93 -2.44
N MET A 136 5.42 -2.73 -2.09
CA MET A 136 4.13 -2.26 -2.60
C MET A 136 4.08 -2.13 -4.12
N LEU A 137 5.17 -1.70 -4.78
CA LEU A 137 5.19 -1.60 -6.25
C LEU A 137 4.90 -2.94 -6.91
N VAL A 138 5.53 -4.00 -6.45
CA VAL A 138 5.33 -5.35 -6.98
C VAL A 138 3.95 -5.89 -6.58
N MET A 139 3.61 -5.79 -5.29
CA MET A 139 2.35 -6.30 -4.75
C MET A 139 1.13 -5.65 -5.38
N LEU A 140 1.15 -4.33 -5.68
CA LEU A 140 0.03 -3.63 -6.31
C LEU A 140 -0.25 -4.14 -7.72
N ILE A 141 0.78 -4.48 -8.50
CA ILE A 141 0.61 -5.07 -9.84
C ILE A 141 -0.04 -6.45 -9.71
N ILE A 142 0.48 -7.31 -8.83
CA ILE A 142 -0.04 -8.65 -8.59
C ILE A 142 -1.50 -8.57 -8.14
N VAL A 143 -1.80 -7.74 -7.13
CA VAL A 143 -3.17 -7.59 -6.61
C VAL A 143 -4.11 -7.06 -7.69
N ARG A 144 -3.68 -6.08 -8.51
CA ARG A 144 -4.53 -5.57 -9.58
C ARG A 144 -4.90 -6.64 -10.59
N LEU A 145 -3.97 -7.51 -10.94
CA LEU A 145 -4.20 -8.62 -11.87
C LEU A 145 -5.07 -9.72 -11.26
N THR A 146 -4.99 -9.92 -9.94
CA THR A 146 -5.68 -11.01 -9.25
C THR A 146 -7.04 -10.64 -8.67
N VAL A 147 -7.37 -9.34 -8.51
CA VAL A 147 -8.71 -8.89 -8.05
C VAL A 147 -9.88 -9.58 -8.78
N PRO A 148 -9.84 -9.83 -10.11
CA PRO A 148 -10.92 -10.53 -10.82
C PRO A 148 -11.21 -11.96 -10.31
N LEU A 149 -10.26 -12.61 -9.61
CA LEU A 149 -10.45 -13.94 -9.02
C LEU A 149 -11.52 -13.94 -7.90
N GLY A 150 -11.94 -12.80 -7.41
CA GLY A 150 -13.05 -12.65 -6.47
C GLY A 150 -12.83 -13.37 -5.14
N HIS A 151 -13.65 -14.38 -4.83
CA HIS A 151 -13.56 -15.12 -3.56
C HIS A 151 -12.30 -15.99 -3.44
N TRP A 152 -11.68 -16.39 -4.54
CA TRP A 152 -10.41 -17.13 -4.55
C TRP A 152 -9.24 -16.34 -3.95
N LEU A 153 -9.36 -15.03 -3.81
CA LEU A 153 -8.36 -14.22 -3.12
C LEU A 153 -8.16 -14.64 -1.66
N TRP A 154 -9.21 -15.14 -0.98
CA TRP A 154 -9.07 -15.66 0.38
C TRP A 154 -8.16 -16.88 0.43
N VAL A 155 -8.36 -17.80 -0.51
CA VAL A 155 -7.52 -19.00 -0.65
C VAL A 155 -6.10 -18.63 -1.06
N MET A 156 -5.96 -17.73 -2.03
CA MET A 156 -4.64 -17.25 -2.48
C MET A 156 -3.85 -16.63 -1.32
N GLY A 157 -4.48 -15.79 -0.50
CA GLY A 157 -3.84 -15.22 0.69
C GLY A 157 -3.38 -16.28 1.69
N ALA A 158 -4.22 -17.31 1.93
CA ALA A 158 -3.84 -18.42 2.82
C ALA A 158 -2.65 -19.22 2.26
N VAL A 159 -2.64 -19.51 0.96
CA VAL A 159 -1.52 -20.20 0.30
C VAL A 159 -0.22 -19.38 0.41
N LEU A 160 -0.29 -18.06 0.24
CA LEU A 160 0.87 -17.17 0.36
C LEU A 160 1.42 -17.10 1.80
N VAL A 161 0.54 -17.12 2.83
CA VAL A 161 0.98 -17.24 4.24
C VAL A 161 1.70 -18.56 4.46
N MET A 162 1.09 -19.67 4.01
CA MET A 162 1.70 -21.00 4.13
C MET A 162 3.05 -21.08 3.41
N ALA A 163 3.14 -20.51 2.21
CA ALA A 163 4.40 -20.46 1.46
C ALA A 163 5.47 -19.65 2.22
N GLY A 164 5.11 -18.53 2.83
CA GLY A 164 6.02 -17.75 3.66
C GLY A 164 6.44 -18.46 4.94
N TRP A 165 5.53 -19.19 5.59
CA TRP A 165 5.83 -20.01 6.78
C TRP A 165 6.72 -21.19 6.44
N MET A 166 6.43 -21.89 5.35
CA MET A 166 7.24 -23.04 4.89
C MET A 166 8.67 -22.63 4.58
N ALA A 167 8.92 -21.41 4.08
CA ALA A 167 10.28 -20.92 3.81
C ALA A 167 11.18 -20.99 5.02
N GLY A 168 10.64 -20.74 6.23
CA GLY A 168 11.38 -20.86 7.50
C GLY A 168 11.58 -22.29 8.01
N GLN A 169 10.85 -23.27 7.43
CA GLN A 169 10.92 -24.69 7.86
C GLN A 169 11.78 -25.55 6.93
N LEU A 170 12.05 -25.09 5.72
CA LEU A 170 12.80 -25.87 4.73
C LEU A 170 14.28 -25.86 5.03
N SER A 171 14.88 -27.05 5.15
CA SER A 171 16.32 -27.24 5.16
C SER A 171 16.86 -27.05 3.74
N LEU A 172 17.30 -25.84 3.42
CA LEU A 172 17.85 -25.52 2.10
C LEU A 172 19.32 -26.00 2.00
N SER A 173 19.72 -26.49 0.83
CA SER A 173 21.14 -26.71 0.54
C SER A 173 21.92 -25.39 0.63
N ALA A 174 23.22 -25.44 0.88
CA ALA A 174 24.04 -24.24 0.99
C ALA A 174 23.97 -23.35 -0.25
N ASP A 175 23.96 -23.95 -1.45
CA ASP A 175 23.87 -23.23 -2.72
C ASP A 175 22.53 -22.52 -2.88
N MET A 176 21.41 -23.18 -2.54
CA MET A 176 20.08 -22.59 -2.57
C MET A 176 19.94 -21.46 -1.54
N ALA A 177 20.45 -21.65 -0.33
CA ALA A 177 20.46 -20.62 0.70
C ALA A 177 21.28 -19.41 0.25
N HIS A 178 22.46 -19.60 -0.35
CA HIS A 178 23.26 -18.51 -0.91
C HIS A 178 22.51 -17.76 -2.02
N LEU A 179 21.87 -18.46 -2.94
CA LEU A 179 21.10 -17.88 -4.04
C LEU A 179 19.92 -17.04 -3.51
N LEU A 180 19.11 -17.59 -2.60
CA LEU A 180 17.92 -16.93 -2.06
C LEU A 180 18.25 -15.75 -1.12
N ASN A 181 19.40 -15.78 -0.46
CA ASN A 181 19.88 -14.66 0.35
C ASN A 181 20.54 -13.55 -0.49
N SER A 182 20.78 -13.78 -1.79
CA SER A 182 21.34 -12.76 -2.67
C SER A 182 20.43 -11.54 -2.81
N LYS A 183 21.00 -10.34 -3.01
CA LYS A 183 20.21 -9.11 -3.20
C LYS A 183 19.24 -9.17 -4.38
N SER A 184 19.51 -10.03 -5.37
CA SER A 184 18.68 -10.24 -6.55
C SER A 184 17.41 -11.06 -6.29
N LEU A 185 17.37 -11.92 -5.27
CA LEU A 185 16.25 -12.82 -5.00
C LEU A 185 15.64 -12.69 -3.60
N ASN A 186 16.33 -12.09 -2.64
CA ASN A 186 15.83 -12.00 -1.27
C ASN A 186 14.50 -11.22 -1.15
N TRP A 187 14.18 -10.36 -2.12
CA TRP A 187 12.90 -9.64 -2.16
C TRP A 187 11.66 -10.56 -2.27
N ILE A 188 11.85 -11.82 -2.67
CA ILE A 188 10.77 -12.83 -2.68
C ILE A 188 10.35 -13.18 -1.24
N GLY A 189 11.29 -13.20 -0.28
CA GLY A 189 11.03 -13.50 1.12
C GLY A 189 11.41 -14.90 1.58
N TRP A 190 11.96 -15.74 0.70
CA TRP A 190 12.50 -17.05 1.05
C TRP A 190 13.98 -16.93 1.45
N VAL A 191 14.21 -16.23 2.55
CA VAL A 191 15.57 -16.00 3.07
C VAL A 191 15.82 -16.79 4.33
N THR A 192 17.05 -17.32 4.50
CA THR A 192 17.48 -17.99 5.74
C THR A 192 18.04 -17.01 6.76
N ARG A 193 18.42 -15.81 6.31
CA ARG A 193 18.93 -14.73 7.17
C ARG A 193 18.31 -13.41 6.72
N LYS A 194 17.79 -12.63 7.68
CA LYS A 194 17.30 -11.30 7.37
C LYS A 194 18.42 -10.45 6.77
N PRO A 195 18.19 -9.78 5.62
CA PRO A 195 19.16 -8.86 5.05
C PRO A 195 19.49 -7.71 6.00
N TYR A 196 20.75 -7.26 5.94
CA TYR A 196 21.19 -6.11 6.73
C TYR A 196 20.80 -4.81 6.01
N THR A 197 19.64 -4.28 6.38
CA THR A 197 19.04 -3.05 5.82
C THR A 197 18.06 -2.46 6.82
N GLU A 198 17.86 -1.15 6.79
CA GLU A 198 16.97 -0.42 7.71
C GLU A 198 15.49 -0.79 7.53
N ASP A 199 15.06 -1.04 6.30
CA ASP A 199 13.69 -1.50 6.01
C ASP A 199 13.73 -2.68 5.02
N TYR A 200 12.98 -3.73 5.36
CA TYR A 200 12.88 -4.93 4.53
C TYR A 200 11.48 -5.50 4.58
N VAL A 201 10.79 -5.40 3.44
CA VAL A 201 9.41 -5.90 3.28
C VAL A 201 9.33 -6.76 2.02
N PRO A 202 9.71 -8.04 2.12
CA PRO A 202 9.67 -8.97 1.00
C PRO A 202 8.23 -9.30 0.59
N LEU A 203 8.06 -9.96 -0.56
CA LEU A 203 6.73 -10.38 -1.02
C LEU A 203 6.08 -11.36 -0.05
N LEU A 204 6.81 -12.40 0.38
CA LEU A 204 6.31 -13.39 1.32
C LEU A 204 6.79 -13.06 2.75
N PRO A 205 5.90 -13.04 3.73
CA PRO A 205 4.45 -13.33 3.64
C PRO A 205 3.57 -12.10 3.33
N TRP A 206 4.12 -10.89 3.14
CA TRP A 206 3.40 -9.62 3.14
C TRP A 206 2.37 -9.44 2.02
N LEU A 207 2.60 -10.09 0.87
CA LEU A 207 1.64 -10.10 -0.23
C LEU A 207 0.30 -10.71 0.21
N SER A 208 0.29 -11.69 1.12
CA SER A 208 -0.93 -12.30 1.63
C SER A 208 -1.85 -11.29 2.30
N VAL A 209 -1.29 -10.39 3.09
CA VAL A 209 -2.03 -9.32 3.80
C VAL A 209 -2.67 -8.37 2.79
N MET A 210 -1.95 -7.97 1.75
CA MET A 210 -2.50 -7.10 0.71
C MET A 210 -3.58 -7.81 -0.10
N VAL A 211 -3.41 -9.11 -0.41
CA VAL A 211 -4.41 -9.93 -1.10
C VAL A 211 -5.67 -10.11 -0.24
N TRP A 212 -5.55 -10.34 1.05
CA TRP A 212 -6.70 -10.39 1.96
C TRP A 212 -7.40 -9.03 2.06
N GLY A 213 -6.65 -7.93 2.05
CA GLY A 213 -7.22 -6.60 1.92
C GLY A 213 -8.05 -6.46 0.66
N ALA A 214 -7.54 -6.94 -0.49
CA ALA A 214 -8.28 -6.93 -1.75
C ALA A 214 -9.50 -7.85 -1.73
N ALA A 215 -9.41 -9.03 -1.11
CA ALA A 215 -10.54 -9.93 -0.91
C ALA A 215 -11.67 -9.26 -0.10
N ALA A 216 -11.29 -8.62 1.00
CA ALA A 216 -12.22 -7.86 1.85
C ALA A 216 -12.85 -6.68 1.10
N GLY A 217 -12.07 -5.94 0.31
CA GLY A 217 -12.57 -4.84 -0.52
C GLY A 217 -13.56 -5.32 -1.58
N ALA A 218 -13.24 -6.39 -2.29
CA ALA A 218 -14.13 -7.00 -3.28
C ALA A 218 -15.41 -7.54 -2.63
N TRP A 219 -15.31 -8.13 -1.45
CA TRP A 219 -16.46 -8.59 -0.68
C TRP A 219 -17.34 -7.42 -0.22
N ALA A 220 -16.75 -6.36 0.32
CA ALA A 220 -17.45 -5.17 0.78
C ALA A 220 -18.22 -4.47 -0.35
N MET A 221 -17.64 -4.38 -1.55
CA MET A 221 -18.31 -3.81 -2.72
C MET A 221 -19.50 -4.65 -3.17
N ARG A 222 -19.41 -5.99 -3.17
CA ARG A 222 -20.53 -6.89 -3.48
C ARG A 222 -21.68 -6.76 -2.47
N ARG A 223 -21.36 -6.59 -1.19
CA ARG A 223 -22.34 -6.44 -0.10
C ARG A 223 -22.90 -5.02 0.03
N LYS A 224 -22.40 -4.05 -0.79
CA LYS A 224 -22.79 -2.64 -0.74
C LYS A 224 -22.74 -2.06 0.68
N LEU A 225 -21.65 -2.35 1.39
CA LEU A 225 -21.49 -1.97 2.80
C LEU A 225 -21.34 -0.45 2.95
N ARG A 226 -22.45 0.23 3.21
CA ARG A 226 -22.51 1.70 3.36
C ARG A 226 -21.81 2.20 4.62
N TRP A 227 -21.62 1.39 5.62
CA TRP A 227 -20.93 1.77 6.86
C TRP A 227 -19.44 2.09 6.67
N LEU A 228 -18.84 1.71 5.54
CA LEU A 228 -17.49 2.12 5.16
C LEU A 228 -17.40 3.59 4.74
N SER A 229 -18.54 4.23 4.47
CA SER A 229 -18.63 5.68 4.28
C SER A 229 -18.90 6.33 5.63
N LEU A 230 -18.03 7.24 6.07
CA LEU A 230 -18.26 7.97 7.31
C LEU A 230 -19.52 8.84 7.17
N PRO A 231 -20.46 8.80 8.13
CA PRO A 231 -21.57 9.72 8.14
C PRO A 231 -21.10 11.18 8.16
N HIS A 232 -21.88 12.10 7.55
CA HIS A 232 -21.56 13.54 7.57
C HIS A 232 -21.38 14.13 8.98
N ARG A 233 -21.97 13.48 9.99
CA ARG A 233 -21.88 13.86 11.41
C ARG A 233 -20.84 13.04 12.20
N SER A 234 -19.87 12.42 11.52
CA SER A 234 -18.80 11.71 12.23
C SER A 234 -17.97 12.67 13.10
N PRO A 235 -17.46 12.22 14.25
CA PRO A 235 -16.55 13.02 15.07
C PRO A 235 -15.39 13.61 14.26
N ALA A 236 -14.96 14.82 14.60
CA ALA A 236 -13.93 15.55 13.87
C ALA A 236 -12.61 14.73 13.73
N VAL A 237 -12.29 13.90 14.73
CA VAL A 237 -11.11 13.03 14.71
C VAL A 237 -11.14 12.06 13.51
N TRP A 238 -12.29 11.46 13.20
CA TRP A 238 -12.41 10.54 12.06
C TRP A 238 -12.28 11.25 10.72
N GLN A 239 -12.82 12.46 10.63
CA GLN A 239 -12.68 13.29 9.44
C GLN A 239 -11.22 13.72 9.22
N TRP A 240 -10.52 14.07 10.31
CA TRP A 240 -9.10 14.41 10.26
C TRP A 240 -8.25 13.20 9.84
N LEU A 241 -8.50 12.03 10.43
CA LEU A 241 -7.82 10.78 10.05
C LEU A 241 -8.08 10.43 8.57
N ALA A 242 -9.30 10.61 8.09
CA ALA A 242 -9.62 10.37 6.68
C ALA A 242 -8.83 11.32 5.76
N LYS A 243 -8.72 12.59 6.10
CA LYS A 243 -7.88 13.54 5.35
C LYS A 243 -6.41 13.12 5.38
N LEU A 244 -5.87 12.75 6.53
CA LEU A 244 -4.49 12.28 6.66
C LEU A 244 -4.25 11.04 5.79
N GLY A 245 -5.18 10.07 5.80
CA GLY A 245 -5.10 8.86 4.98
C GLY A 245 -5.12 9.15 3.47
N GLN A 246 -5.75 10.25 3.04
CA GLN A 246 -5.72 10.70 1.65
C GLN A 246 -4.32 11.18 1.22
N TRP A 247 -3.57 11.78 2.16
CA TRP A 247 -2.23 12.29 1.96
C TRP A 247 -1.13 11.32 2.42
N SER A 248 -1.49 10.04 2.59
CA SER A 248 -0.63 9.03 3.20
C SER A 248 0.78 8.94 2.58
N LEU A 249 0.91 9.04 1.25
CA LEU A 249 2.22 8.99 0.59
C LEU A 249 3.10 10.20 0.94
N SER A 250 2.52 11.41 0.92
CA SER A 250 3.25 12.64 1.29
C SER A 250 3.66 12.61 2.76
N PHE A 251 2.74 12.19 3.64
CA PHE A 251 3.04 12.04 5.06
C PHE A 251 4.15 11.00 5.29
N TYR A 252 4.08 9.84 4.62
CA TYR A 252 5.12 8.81 4.68
C TYR A 252 6.50 9.35 4.30
N MET A 253 6.59 10.20 3.28
CA MET A 253 7.86 10.75 2.81
C MET A 253 8.45 11.82 3.74
N ILE A 254 7.59 12.57 4.45
CA ILE A 254 8.01 13.77 5.18
C ILE A 254 8.22 13.49 6.67
N HIS A 255 7.47 12.56 7.29
CA HIS A 255 7.46 12.38 8.74
C HIS A 255 8.85 12.05 9.31
N GLN A 256 9.56 11.08 8.71
CA GLN A 256 10.87 10.63 9.20
C GLN A 256 11.95 11.73 9.08
N PRO A 257 12.16 12.39 7.91
CA PRO A 257 13.10 13.50 7.81
C PRO A 257 12.82 14.64 8.79
N LEU A 258 11.54 14.96 9.03
CA LEU A 258 11.17 16.00 9.99
C LEU A 258 11.50 15.60 11.43
N MET A 259 11.22 14.36 11.82
CA MET A 259 11.50 13.87 13.18
C MET A 259 13.00 13.80 13.45
N ILE A 260 13.78 13.22 12.53
CA ILE A 260 15.25 13.17 12.65
C ILE A 260 15.82 14.57 12.66
N GLY A 261 15.39 15.47 11.75
CA GLY A 261 15.86 16.85 11.72
C GLY A 261 15.55 17.61 12.99
N ALA A 262 14.37 17.42 13.60
CA ALA A 262 14.03 18.00 14.87
C ALA A 262 14.94 17.48 16.00
N LEU A 263 15.14 16.17 16.09
CA LEU A 263 16.00 15.56 17.13
C LEU A 263 17.46 15.99 17.00
N MET A 264 17.98 16.13 15.78
CA MET A 264 19.34 16.67 15.53
C MET A 264 19.50 18.13 15.96
N GLY A 265 18.42 18.92 15.94
CA GLY A 265 18.44 20.30 16.39
C GLY A 265 18.41 20.45 17.92
N PHE A 266 18.05 19.38 18.65
CA PHE A 266 18.02 19.34 20.12
C PHE A 266 19.19 18.54 20.73
N ALA A 267 19.97 17.83 19.92
CA ALA A 267 21.13 17.04 20.35
C ALA A 267 22.41 17.89 20.25
#